data_f9c63a3074d1c137c03b4ee80ac387ec
#
_entry.id   f9c63a3074d1c137c03b4ee80ac387ec
#
_cell.length_a   1.000
_cell.length_b   1.000
_cell.length_c   1.000
_cell.angle_alpha   90.00
_cell.angle_beta   90.00
_cell.angle_gamma   90.00
#
_symmetry.space_group_name_H-M   'P 1'
#
loop_
_entity.id
_entity.type
_entity.pdbx_description
1 polymer ?
#
loop_
_entity_poly.entity_id
_entity_poly.type
_entity_poly.pdbx_seq_one_letter_code
_entity_poly.pdbx_strand_id
1 'polypeptide(L)'
;KEGHLTACYSDTKGNDNYNNVTKPAFAGSTMKPLSVYGLAIEDGTICWSSLYEDSAYGVVAGDNGIAREWPENVVPFTGKNVTAADALKESNNAVAVKVLKDYGVEKSVRFLEDTLGYDVDNEKKILEEEGEDRTLSNIASGYLAEGEDRILSNIALGYLENGVTVSKMADAYQVFINEGKDTPLCAVKEIEKSGETYWTPQQKESEVFSEDTAYIMNRMLREVVTDGTGISAQVTGLDVCGKTGTSEYGDHWFVGMIPGNVCAVWYKSDKDMDAETADAARICKGVFEKIGADASEQYSIPTGVKEEVYCKKSGLLAGEQCQETGIGYYKEGTFSKLCEECR
;
A
#
# COMPACT_ATOMS: atom_id res chain seq x y z
N LYS A 1 -18.38 -4.10 0.03
CA LYS A 1 -18.66 -5.19 0.97
C LYS A 1 -19.11 -6.50 0.29
N GLU A 2 -19.59 -6.49 -0.92
CA GLU A 2 -20.16 -7.66 -1.60
C GLU A 2 -19.24 -8.23 -2.70
N GLY A 3 -18.03 -7.71 -2.88
CA GLY A 3 -17.08 -8.15 -3.90
C GLY A 3 -17.59 -7.98 -5.35
N HIS A 4 -18.58 -7.13 -5.59
CA HIS A 4 -19.16 -6.99 -6.93
C HIS A 4 -18.33 -6.02 -7.80
N LEU A 5 -17.94 -6.48 -9.00
CA LEU A 5 -17.40 -5.61 -10.04
C LEU A 5 -18.54 -4.76 -10.63
N THR A 6 -18.63 -3.50 -10.21
CA THR A 6 -19.71 -2.59 -10.60
C THR A 6 -19.48 -1.95 -11.96
N ALA A 7 -18.22 -1.62 -12.27
CA ALA A 7 -17.82 -1.03 -13.55
C ALA A 7 -16.37 -1.40 -13.89
N CYS A 8 -16.11 -1.54 -15.17
CA CYS A 8 -14.80 -1.81 -15.73
C CYS A 8 -14.65 -1.02 -17.03
N TYR A 9 -13.58 -0.24 -17.13
CA TYR A 9 -13.27 0.53 -18.34
C TYR A 9 -11.84 0.26 -18.78
N SER A 10 -11.67 0.05 -20.08
CA SER A 10 -10.35 -0.06 -20.73
C SER A 10 -10.36 0.75 -22.01
N ASP A 11 -9.33 1.58 -22.23
CA ASP A 11 -9.14 2.25 -23.51
C ASP A 11 -8.70 1.22 -24.56
N THR A 12 -9.43 1.16 -25.66
CA THR A 12 -9.20 0.22 -26.77
C THR A 12 -8.52 0.87 -27.98
N LYS A 13 -8.05 2.11 -27.85
CA LYS A 13 -7.36 2.80 -28.96
C LYS A 13 -6.08 2.05 -29.34
N GLY A 14 -6.16 1.27 -30.40
CA GLY A 14 -5.02 0.64 -31.06
C GLY A 14 -5.04 -0.86 -31.21
N ASN A 15 -5.82 -1.63 -30.43
CA ASN A 15 -5.98 -3.06 -30.62
C ASN A 15 -7.24 -3.58 -29.91
N ASP A 16 -8.29 -3.82 -30.67
CA ASP A 16 -9.65 -4.12 -30.19
C ASP A 16 -9.79 -5.42 -29.37
N ASN A 17 -8.70 -6.17 -29.17
CA ASN A 17 -8.72 -7.46 -28.49
C ASN A 17 -8.05 -7.44 -27.10
N TYR A 18 -7.62 -6.28 -26.59
CA TYR A 18 -6.92 -6.18 -25.30
C TYR A 18 -7.79 -5.53 -24.21
N ASN A 19 -8.05 -6.30 -23.16
CA ASN A 19 -8.63 -5.76 -21.93
C ASN A 19 -7.49 -5.40 -20.95
N ASN A 20 -7.14 -4.11 -20.86
CA ASN A 20 -6.06 -3.63 -20.00
C ASN A 20 -6.34 -3.83 -18.50
N VAL A 21 -7.60 -4.07 -18.10
CA VAL A 21 -7.96 -4.35 -16.68
C VAL A 21 -7.37 -5.69 -16.20
N THR A 22 -7.12 -6.61 -17.12
CA THR A 22 -6.52 -7.92 -16.86
C THR A 22 -5.05 -8.01 -17.29
N LYS A 23 -4.46 -6.90 -17.75
CA LYS A 23 -3.05 -6.83 -18.12
C LYS A 23 -2.21 -6.58 -16.87
N PRO A 24 -1.19 -7.43 -16.59
CA PRO A 24 -0.26 -7.17 -15.52
C PRO A 24 0.60 -5.92 -15.76
N ALA A 25 0.85 -5.16 -14.71
CA ALA A 25 1.72 -3.99 -14.67
C ALA A 25 2.44 -3.91 -13.32
N PHE A 26 3.51 -3.12 -13.23
CA PHE A 26 4.16 -2.88 -11.95
C PHE A 26 3.28 -1.96 -11.10
N ALA A 27 2.92 -2.46 -9.91
CA ALA A 27 2.06 -1.72 -8.99
C ALA A 27 2.70 -0.47 -8.41
N GLY A 28 4.03 -0.44 -8.37
CA GLY A 28 4.75 0.62 -7.68
C GLY A 28 4.30 0.74 -6.22
N SER A 29 4.33 1.92 -5.69
CA SER A 29 4.00 2.18 -4.29
C SER A 29 2.56 1.85 -3.85
N THR A 30 1.65 1.46 -4.77
CA THR A 30 0.34 0.93 -4.36
C THR A 30 0.45 -0.45 -3.71
N MET A 31 1.58 -1.14 -3.83
CA MET A 31 1.81 -2.40 -3.13
C MET A 31 2.11 -2.20 -1.63
N LYS A 32 2.72 -1.09 -1.22
CA LYS A 32 3.17 -0.85 0.16
C LYS A 32 2.13 -1.12 1.27
N PRO A 33 0.86 -0.71 1.13
CA PRO A 33 -0.15 -1.01 2.15
C PRO A 33 -0.38 -2.51 2.37
N LEU A 34 -0.27 -3.31 1.30
CA LEU A 34 -0.55 -4.75 1.31
C LEU A 34 0.67 -5.58 1.72
N SER A 35 1.84 -5.28 1.11
CA SER A 35 3.05 -6.09 1.28
C SER A 35 3.94 -5.66 2.44
N VAL A 36 3.72 -4.47 3.02
CA VAL A 36 4.60 -3.91 4.05
C VAL A 36 3.82 -3.46 5.28
N TYR A 37 3.09 -2.33 5.17
CA TYR A 37 2.56 -1.64 6.34
C TYR A 37 1.41 -2.39 7.02
N GLY A 38 0.47 -2.94 6.24
CA GLY A 38 -0.65 -3.72 6.79
C GLY A 38 -0.16 -4.93 7.59
N LEU A 39 0.81 -5.65 7.05
CA LEU A 39 1.41 -6.82 7.68
C LEU A 39 2.18 -6.47 8.96
N ALA A 40 2.98 -5.40 8.91
CA ALA A 40 3.79 -4.96 10.05
C ALA A 40 2.94 -4.37 11.19
N ILE A 41 1.76 -3.78 10.88
CA ILE A 41 0.78 -3.35 11.88
C ILE A 41 0.03 -4.55 12.44
N GLU A 42 -0.29 -5.55 11.59
CA GLU A 42 -1.04 -6.73 12.01
C GLU A 42 -0.31 -7.52 13.08
N ASP A 43 0.99 -7.77 12.90
CA ASP A 43 1.79 -8.53 13.86
C ASP A 43 2.42 -7.66 14.97
N GLY A 44 2.23 -6.34 14.94
CA GLY A 44 2.75 -5.42 15.94
C GLY A 44 4.21 -5.04 15.76
N THR A 45 4.85 -5.36 14.63
CA THR A 45 6.22 -4.92 14.29
C THR A 45 6.30 -3.39 14.30
N ILE A 46 5.27 -2.72 13.79
CA ILE A 46 5.13 -1.26 13.85
C ILE A 46 3.78 -0.84 14.41
N CYS A 47 3.70 0.41 14.83
CA CYS A 47 2.45 1.15 15.05
C CYS A 47 2.45 2.44 14.22
N TRP A 48 1.37 3.20 14.26
CA TRP A 48 1.20 4.48 13.55
C TRP A 48 2.41 5.40 13.64
N SER A 49 2.95 5.60 14.84
CA SER A 49 4.03 6.54 15.15
C SER A 49 5.41 5.91 15.30
N SER A 50 5.60 4.64 14.89
CA SER A 50 6.93 4.01 14.86
C SER A 50 7.89 4.86 14.04
N LEU A 51 9.06 5.19 14.62
CA LEU A 51 10.02 6.10 14.01
C LEU A 51 11.05 5.34 13.18
N TYR A 52 11.30 5.85 11.99
CA TYR A 52 12.34 5.40 11.08
C TYR A 52 13.15 6.59 10.59
N GLU A 53 14.47 6.45 10.52
CA GLU A 53 15.33 7.45 9.90
C GLU A 53 15.09 7.49 8.39
N ASP A 54 14.78 8.65 7.86
CA ASP A 54 14.64 8.91 6.44
C ASP A 54 16.02 9.07 5.79
N SER A 55 16.67 7.93 5.57
CA SER A 55 18.00 7.77 4.97
C SER A 55 18.01 6.51 4.11
N ALA A 56 18.95 6.41 3.18
CA ALA A 56 19.13 5.21 2.36
C ALA A 56 19.19 3.94 3.23
N TYR A 57 18.66 2.84 2.70
CA TYR A 57 18.76 1.53 3.35
C TYR A 57 20.14 0.91 3.16
N GLY A 58 20.72 1.10 1.99
CA GLY A 58 22.02 0.56 1.65
C GLY A 58 22.63 1.23 0.43
N VAL A 59 23.62 0.59 -0.15
CA VAL A 59 24.36 1.05 -1.32
C VAL A 59 24.35 -0.04 -2.38
N VAL A 60 24.13 0.34 -3.63
CA VAL A 60 24.22 -0.54 -4.80
C VAL A 60 25.25 -0.05 -5.79
N ALA A 61 25.78 -0.94 -6.63
CA ALA A 61 26.64 -0.55 -7.73
C ALA A 61 25.82 0.15 -8.83
N GLY A 62 26.20 1.37 -9.19
CA GLY A 62 25.61 2.06 -10.33
C GLY A 62 26.20 1.57 -11.66
N ASP A 63 25.55 1.93 -12.78
CA ASP A 63 25.87 1.49 -14.14
C ASP A 63 27.32 1.80 -14.60
N ASN A 64 27.93 2.78 -13.96
CA ASN A 64 29.32 3.20 -14.20
C ASN A 64 30.32 2.70 -13.14
N GLY A 65 29.90 1.77 -12.29
CA GLY A 65 30.70 1.25 -11.16
C GLY A 65 30.81 2.22 -9.97
N ILE A 66 30.12 3.37 -10.00
CA ILE A 66 30.05 4.30 -8.86
C ILE A 66 28.92 3.84 -7.93
N ALA A 67 29.25 3.69 -6.65
CA ALA A 67 28.29 3.36 -5.62
C ALA A 67 27.18 4.44 -5.52
N ARG A 68 25.93 4.03 -5.39
CA ARG A 68 24.78 4.91 -5.16
C ARG A 68 23.96 4.45 -3.98
N GLU A 69 23.39 5.40 -3.25
CA GLU A 69 22.43 5.13 -2.17
C GLU A 69 21.16 4.49 -2.72
N TRP A 70 20.62 3.51 -1.98
CA TRP A 70 19.44 2.79 -2.39
C TRP A 70 18.46 2.57 -1.19
N PRO A 71 17.12 2.53 -1.42
CA PRO A 71 16.44 2.93 -2.65
C PRO A 71 16.43 4.45 -2.84
N GLU A 72 16.22 4.91 -4.04
CA GLU A 72 15.98 6.34 -4.29
C GLU A 72 14.57 6.71 -3.79
N ASN A 73 14.46 7.88 -3.15
CA ASN A 73 13.18 8.50 -2.83
C ASN A 73 12.80 9.52 -3.90
N VAL A 74 11.50 9.76 -4.09
CA VAL A 74 11.02 10.86 -4.94
C VAL A 74 11.46 12.21 -4.40
N VAL A 75 11.47 12.35 -3.06
CA VAL A 75 11.98 13.53 -2.35
C VAL A 75 13.32 13.15 -1.72
N PRO A 76 14.33 14.03 -1.76
CA PRO A 76 15.63 13.75 -1.14
C PRO A 76 15.51 13.37 0.34
N PHE A 77 16.40 12.49 0.81
CA PHE A 77 16.46 12.09 2.21
C PHE A 77 16.65 13.29 3.13
N THR A 78 15.94 13.29 4.23
CA THR A 78 16.03 14.36 5.24
C THR A 78 17.04 14.07 6.34
N GLY A 79 17.44 12.80 6.51
CA GLY A 79 18.27 12.33 7.62
C GLY A 79 17.58 12.45 8.99
N LYS A 80 16.27 12.68 9.01
CA LYS A 80 15.48 12.82 10.24
C LYS A 80 14.60 11.60 10.44
N ASN A 81 14.19 11.39 11.69
CA ASN A 81 13.16 10.42 11.98
C ASN A 81 11.80 10.87 11.45
N VAL A 82 11.09 9.99 10.79
CA VAL A 82 9.71 10.14 10.35
C VAL A 82 8.86 9.01 10.91
N THR A 83 7.58 9.24 11.13
CA THR A 83 6.68 8.18 11.57
C THR A 83 6.33 7.22 10.43
N ALA A 84 5.93 6.00 10.76
CA ALA A 84 5.44 5.05 9.76
C ALA A 84 4.26 5.62 8.95
N ALA A 85 3.36 6.35 9.61
CA ALA A 85 2.24 7.03 8.94
C ALA A 85 2.71 8.12 7.98
N ASP A 86 3.62 9.01 8.41
CA ASP A 86 4.18 10.05 7.52
C ASP A 86 4.96 9.44 6.37
N ALA A 87 5.72 8.37 6.60
CA ALA A 87 6.45 7.67 5.55
C ALA A 87 5.52 7.05 4.50
N LEU A 88 4.38 6.47 4.90
CA LEU A 88 3.37 5.96 3.96
C LEU A 88 2.68 7.10 3.22
N LYS A 89 2.36 8.20 3.92
CA LYS A 89 1.75 9.42 3.38
C LYS A 89 2.58 10.01 2.24
N GLU A 90 3.88 10.16 2.46
CA GLU A 90 4.84 10.68 1.48
C GLU A 90 5.37 9.60 0.53
N SER A 91 4.89 8.37 0.66
CA SER A 91 5.33 7.24 -0.17
C SER A 91 6.83 6.95 -0.09
N ASN A 92 7.48 7.18 1.07
CA ASN A 92 8.91 7.00 1.28
C ASN A 92 9.35 5.55 0.98
N ASN A 93 10.32 5.40 0.08
CA ASN A 93 10.80 4.10 -0.35
C ASN A 93 11.74 3.45 0.68
N ALA A 94 12.67 4.23 1.23
CA ALA A 94 13.66 3.71 2.17
C ALA A 94 13.02 3.22 3.45
N VAL A 95 12.03 3.95 3.97
CA VAL A 95 11.29 3.51 5.16
C VAL A 95 10.46 2.26 4.87
N ALA A 96 9.82 2.17 3.70
CA ALA A 96 9.09 0.97 3.33
C ALA A 96 9.99 -0.29 3.30
N VAL A 97 11.20 -0.14 2.77
CA VAL A 97 12.22 -1.22 2.78
C VAL A 97 12.62 -1.59 4.21
N LYS A 98 12.90 -0.60 5.07
CA LYS A 98 13.26 -0.84 6.48
C LYS A 98 12.15 -1.57 7.23
N VAL A 99 10.90 -1.12 7.07
CA VAL A 99 9.73 -1.79 7.69
C VAL A 99 9.59 -3.23 7.18
N LEU A 100 9.74 -3.46 5.86
CA LEU A 100 9.70 -4.82 5.31
C LEU A 100 10.79 -5.73 5.89
N LYS A 101 12.01 -5.21 6.07
CA LYS A 101 13.11 -5.98 6.69
C LYS A 101 12.82 -6.32 8.14
N ASP A 102 12.27 -5.38 8.90
CA ASP A 102 11.91 -5.61 10.31
C ASP A 102 10.76 -6.64 10.43
N TYR A 103 9.78 -6.58 9.53
CA TYR A 103 8.69 -7.56 9.49
C TYR A 103 9.13 -8.95 9.00
N GLY A 104 9.94 -8.97 7.95
CA GLY A 104 10.45 -10.18 7.30
C GLY A 104 9.95 -10.39 5.88
N VAL A 105 10.87 -10.35 4.93
CA VAL A 105 10.61 -10.45 3.49
C VAL A 105 9.87 -11.74 3.13
N GLU A 106 10.33 -12.89 3.63
CA GLU A 106 9.70 -14.20 3.38
C GLU A 106 8.25 -14.29 3.86
N LYS A 107 7.94 -13.65 5.01
CA LYS A 107 6.55 -13.60 5.53
C LYS A 107 5.65 -12.83 4.56
N SER A 108 6.16 -11.72 4.01
CA SER A 108 5.42 -10.90 3.04
C SER A 108 5.20 -11.64 1.73
N VAL A 109 6.23 -12.33 1.20
CA VAL A 109 6.10 -13.15 -0.02
C VAL A 109 5.03 -14.23 0.17
N ARG A 110 5.06 -14.97 1.29
CA ARG A 110 4.02 -15.98 1.59
C ARG A 110 2.62 -15.38 1.69
N PHE A 111 2.49 -14.23 2.33
CA PHE A 111 1.20 -13.55 2.41
C PHE A 111 0.65 -13.16 1.03
N LEU A 112 1.50 -12.60 0.18
CA LEU A 112 1.10 -12.22 -1.19
C LEU A 112 0.60 -13.43 -1.98
N GLU A 113 1.24 -14.60 -1.83
CA GLU A 113 0.84 -15.84 -2.49
C GLU A 113 -0.39 -16.47 -1.84
N ASP A 114 -0.26 -16.85 -0.56
CA ASP A 114 -1.22 -17.71 0.13
C ASP A 114 -2.54 -16.98 0.42
N THR A 115 -2.47 -15.68 0.68
CA THR A 115 -3.63 -14.88 1.11
C THR A 115 -4.21 -14.08 -0.05
N LEU A 116 -3.36 -13.36 -0.80
CA LEU A 116 -3.83 -12.51 -1.90
C LEU A 116 -3.78 -13.21 -3.26
N GLY A 117 -3.19 -14.40 -3.35
CA GLY A 117 -3.10 -15.20 -4.59
C GLY A 117 -2.33 -14.48 -5.70
N TYR A 118 -1.26 -13.74 -5.34
CA TYR A 118 -0.34 -13.18 -6.31
C TYR A 118 0.65 -14.24 -6.79
N ASP A 119 1.08 -14.13 -8.04
CA ASP A 119 2.14 -14.96 -8.57
C ASP A 119 3.50 -14.37 -8.13
N VAL A 120 4.16 -15.07 -7.24
CA VAL A 120 5.45 -14.70 -6.64
C VAL A 120 6.53 -15.77 -6.85
N ASP A 121 6.38 -16.60 -7.86
CA ASP A 121 7.32 -17.71 -8.14
C ASP A 121 8.74 -17.21 -8.43
N ASN A 122 8.87 -16.05 -9.04
CA ASN A 122 10.17 -15.45 -9.31
C ASN A 122 10.81 -14.87 -8.03
N GLU A 123 10.01 -14.25 -7.16
CA GLU A 123 10.43 -13.73 -5.86
C GLU A 123 10.93 -14.85 -4.94
N LYS A 124 10.28 -16.02 -4.96
CA LYS A 124 10.73 -17.20 -4.21
C LYS A 124 12.08 -17.71 -4.69
N LYS A 125 12.32 -17.77 -5.99
CA LYS A 125 13.61 -18.17 -6.56
C LYS A 125 14.73 -17.23 -6.10
N ILE A 126 14.48 -15.91 -6.11
CA ILE A 126 15.47 -14.94 -5.61
C ILE A 126 15.79 -15.20 -4.14
N LEU A 127 14.78 -15.48 -3.29
CA LEU A 127 15.00 -15.79 -1.86
C LEU A 127 15.79 -17.08 -1.65
N GLU A 128 15.59 -18.09 -2.49
CA GLU A 128 16.34 -19.35 -2.45
C GLU A 128 17.81 -19.13 -2.82
N GLU A 129 18.09 -18.33 -3.85
CA GLU A 129 19.43 -18.00 -4.32
C GLU A 129 20.20 -17.11 -3.30
N GLU A 130 19.52 -16.14 -2.64
CA GLU A 130 20.15 -15.28 -1.61
C GLU A 130 20.64 -16.07 -0.37
N GLY A 131 20.06 -17.22 -0.07
CA GLY A 131 20.44 -18.05 1.08
C GLY A 131 21.88 -18.56 1.03
N GLU A 132 22.52 -18.56 -0.14
CA GLU A 132 23.84 -19.17 -0.37
C GLU A 132 25.01 -18.18 -0.31
N ASP A 133 24.82 -16.84 -0.43
CA ASP A 133 25.94 -15.90 -0.67
C ASP A 133 26.05 -14.67 0.26
N ARG A 134 25.78 -14.84 1.56
CA ARG A 134 26.04 -13.76 2.55
C ARG A 134 27.51 -13.75 2.97
N THR A 135 28.37 -13.05 2.21
CA THR A 135 29.73 -12.81 2.67
C THR A 135 29.80 -11.62 3.64
N LEU A 136 30.48 -11.82 4.80
CA LEU A 136 30.69 -10.83 5.85
C LEU A 136 31.32 -9.51 5.35
N SER A 137 31.97 -9.51 4.18
CA SER A 137 32.59 -8.33 3.60
C SER A 137 31.58 -7.32 3.04
N ASN A 138 30.44 -7.78 2.51
CA ASN A 138 29.40 -6.91 1.95
C ASN A 138 28.63 -6.19 3.06
N ILE A 139 28.36 -6.88 4.17
CA ILE A 139 27.68 -6.31 5.36
C ILE A 139 28.49 -5.15 5.95
N ALA A 140 29.81 -5.28 6.04
CA ALA A 140 30.69 -4.27 6.63
C ALA A 140 30.85 -3.00 5.77
N SER A 141 30.62 -3.08 4.46
CA SER A 141 30.74 -1.95 3.52
C SER A 141 29.44 -1.19 3.25
N GLY A 142 28.29 -1.68 3.79
CA GLY A 142 26.96 -1.12 3.53
C GLY A 142 26.40 -1.46 2.14
N TYR A 143 27.11 -2.28 1.35
CA TYR A 143 26.58 -2.81 0.10
C TYR A 143 25.54 -3.87 0.36
N LEU A 144 24.46 -3.86 -0.43
CA LEU A 144 23.47 -4.92 -0.42
C LEU A 144 24.06 -6.22 -0.98
N ALA A 145 23.59 -7.35 -0.49
CA ALA A 145 23.90 -8.65 -1.10
C ALA A 145 23.35 -8.70 -2.53
N GLU A 146 23.96 -9.54 -3.37
CA GLU A 146 23.45 -9.76 -4.73
C GLU A 146 22.01 -10.25 -4.69
N GLY A 147 21.11 -9.59 -5.43
CA GLY A 147 19.69 -9.89 -5.44
C GLY A 147 18.86 -9.25 -4.30
N GLU A 148 19.48 -8.79 -3.20
CA GLU A 148 18.76 -8.20 -2.06
C GLU A 148 17.99 -6.93 -2.47
N ASP A 149 18.59 -6.05 -3.27
CA ASP A 149 17.92 -4.88 -3.80
C ASP A 149 16.73 -5.25 -4.71
N ARG A 150 16.86 -6.33 -5.48
CA ARG A 150 15.80 -6.82 -6.37
C ARG A 150 14.61 -7.35 -5.59
N ILE A 151 14.81 -8.25 -4.61
CA ILE A 151 13.70 -8.78 -3.82
C ILE A 151 13.03 -7.68 -2.99
N LEU A 152 13.79 -6.76 -2.42
CA LEU A 152 13.25 -5.63 -1.68
C LEU A 152 12.47 -4.67 -2.60
N SER A 153 12.95 -4.42 -3.83
CA SER A 153 12.21 -3.65 -4.83
C SER A 153 10.90 -4.34 -5.21
N ASN A 154 10.94 -5.64 -5.46
CA ASN A 154 9.75 -6.38 -5.87
C ASN A 154 8.66 -6.32 -4.78
N ILE A 155 9.02 -6.56 -3.53
CA ILE A 155 8.05 -6.66 -2.44
C ILE A 155 7.69 -5.29 -1.84
N ALA A 156 8.68 -4.46 -1.48
CA ALA A 156 8.41 -3.18 -0.81
C ALA A 156 7.99 -2.08 -1.77
N LEU A 157 8.49 -2.08 -3.01
CA LEU A 157 8.27 -0.99 -3.96
C LEU A 157 7.31 -1.37 -5.09
N GLY A 158 6.84 -2.63 -5.13
CA GLY A 158 5.79 -3.08 -6.04
C GLY A 158 6.27 -3.43 -7.46
N TYR A 159 7.49 -3.91 -7.58
CA TYR A 159 8.07 -4.38 -8.85
C TYR A 159 7.99 -5.91 -8.99
N LEU A 160 6.90 -6.54 -8.52
CA LEU A 160 6.67 -7.99 -8.74
C LEU A 160 6.87 -8.33 -10.21
N GLU A 161 7.70 -9.35 -10.52
CA GLU A 161 8.12 -9.63 -11.88
C GLU A 161 6.98 -10.04 -12.80
N ASN A 162 5.98 -10.76 -12.28
CA ASN A 162 4.78 -11.11 -13.02
C ASN A 162 3.73 -9.97 -13.04
N GLY A 163 4.00 -8.85 -12.32
CA GLY A 163 3.11 -7.70 -12.22
C GLY A 163 1.79 -8.01 -11.54
N VAL A 164 0.92 -7.03 -11.48
CA VAL A 164 -0.44 -7.16 -10.94
C VAL A 164 -1.45 -6.50 -11.87
N THR A 165 -2.69 -6.97 -11.85
CA THR A 165 -3.77 -6.39 -12.68
C THR A 165 -4.56 -5.34 -11.90
N VAL A 166 -5.23 -4.43 -12.62
CA VAL A 166 -6.11 -3.41 -12.01
C VAL A 166 -7.22 -4.06 -11.19
N SER A 167 -7.82 -5.14 -11.71
CA SER A 167 -8.86 -5.88 -11.01
C SER A 167 -8.35 -6.51 -9.72
N LYS A 168 -7.14 -7.08 -9.72
CA LYS A 168 -6.52 -7.71 -8.55
C LYS A 168 -6.18 -6.68 -7.48
N MET A 169 -5.72 -5.47 -7.88
CA MET A 169 -5.47 -4.38 -6.94
C MET A 169 -6.75 -3.84 -6.32
N ALA A 170 -7.83 -3.70 -7.12
CA ALA A 170 -9.14 -3.30 -6.58
C ALA A 170 -9.69 -4.33 -5.59
N ASP A 171 -9.52 -5.61 -5.90
CA ASP A 171 -9.89 -6.74 -5.07
C ASP A 171 -9.14 -6.72 -3.73
N ALA A 172 -7.82 -6.64 -3.77
CA ALA A 172 -6.98 -6.64 -2.57
C ALA A 172 -7.24 -5.45 -1.63
N TYR A 173 -7.53 -4.27 -2.18
CA TYR A 173 -7.75 -3.07 -1.35
C TYR A 173 -9.09 -3.04 -0.62
N GLN A 174 -10.06 -3.88 -1.01
CA GLN A 174 -11.34 -3.95 -0.28
C GLN A 174 -11.17 -4.31 1.19
N VAL A 175 -10.12 -5.03 1.55
CA VAL A 175 -9.84 -5.43 2.94
C VAL A 175 -9.78 -4.23 3.89
N PHE A 176 -9.29 -3.08 3.42
CA PHE A 176 -9.19 -1.86 4.22
C PHE A 176 -10.52 -1.11 4.42
N ILE A 177 -11.58 -1.52 3.74
CA ILE A 177 -12.93 -0.96 3.88
C ILE A 177 -13.98 -2.01 4.23
N ASN A 178 -13.58 -3.27 4.36
CA ASN A 178 -14.44 -4.41 4.65
C ASN A 178 -14.00 -5.14 5.93
N GLU A 179 -13.62 -4.37 6.97
CA GLU A 179 -13.29 -4.92 8.30
C GLU A 179 -12.18 -5.98 8.26
N GLY A 180 -11.23 -5.83 7.33
CA GLY A 180 -10.11 -6.76 7.16
C GLY A 180 -10.44 -8.01 6.34
N LYS A 181 -11.65 -8.12 5.81
CA LYS A 181 -12.10 -9.30 5.07
C LYS A 181 -11.98 -9.10 3.57
N ASP A 182 -11.55 -10.16 2.90
CA ASP A 182 -11.63 -10.31 1.45
C ASP A 182 -12.93 -11.01 1.06
N THR A 183 -13.63 -10.43 0.08
CA THR A 183 -14.77 -11.06 -0.59
C THR A 183 -14.41 -11.16 -2.07
N PRO A 184 -14.15 -12.36 -2.60
CA PRO A 184 -13.64 -12.54 -3.96
C PRO A 184 -14.43 -11.77 -5.01
N LEU A 185 -13.73 -11.10 -5.91
CA LEU A 185 -14.33 -10.27 -6.95
C LEU A 185 -15.27 -11.09 -7.84
N CYS A 186 -16.48 -10.60 -8.04
CA CYS A 186 -17.49 -11.25 -8.88
C CYS A 186 -18.11 -10.27 -9.88
N ALA A 187 -18.07 -10.63 -11.15
CA ALA A 187 -18.68 -9.86 -12.25
C ALA A 187 -20.11 -10.32 -12.60
N VAL A 188 -20.54 -11.49 -12.10
CA VAL A 188 -21.88 -12.04 -12.38
C VAL A 188 -22.62 -12.17 -11.06
N LYS A 189 -23.61 -11.32 -10.84
CA LYS A 189 -24.41 -11.31 -9.62
C LYS A 189 -25.34 -12.53 -9.51
N GLU A 190 -26.03 -12.84 -10.59
CA GLU A 190 -26.93 -14.00 -10.69
C GLU A 190 -27.19 -14.38 -12.15
N ILE A 191 -27.58 -15.60 -12.36
CA ILE A 191 -28.12 -16.08 -13.65
C ILE A 191 -29.57 -16.51 -13.44
N GLU A 192 -30.47 -15.92 -14.18
CA GLU A 192 -31.89 -16.30 -14.17
C GLU A 192 -32.24 -17.17 -15.37
N LYS A 193 -33.13 -18.13 -15.17
CA LYS A 193 -33.73 -18.95 -16.20
C LYS A 193 -35.22 -19.06 -15.98
N SER A 194 -36.00 -18.60 -16.97
CA SER A 194 -37.48 -18.64 -16.92
C SER A 194 -38.09 -17.88 -15.73
N GLY A 195 -37.42 -16.81 -15.25
CA GLY A 195 -37.87 -15.99 -14.11
C GLY A 195 -37.52 -16.57 -12.74
N GLU A 196 -36.71 -17.59 -12.69
CA GLU A 196 -36.19 -18.19 -11.45
C GLU A 196 -34.66 -18.08 -11.42
N THR A 197 -34.09 -17.76 -10.26
CA THR A 197 -32.63 -17.73 -10.06
C THR A 197 -32.08 -19.15 -10.24
N TYR A 198 -31.28 -19.30 -11.32
CA TYR A 198 -30.64 -20.58 -11.67
C TYR A 198 -29.29 -20.75 -10.99
N TRP A 199 -28.55 -19.64 -10.79
CA TRP A 199 -27.22 -19.66 -10.19
C TRP A 199 -26.87 -18.31 -9.55
N THR A 200 -26.21 -18.37 -8.41
CA THR A 200 -25.56 -17.22 -7.74
C THR A 200 -24.13 -17.59 -7.39
N PRO A 201 -23.20 -16.62 -7.39
CA PRO A 201 -21.82 -16.89 -6.96
C PRO A 201 -21.78 -17.36 -5.51
N GLN A 202 -20.97 -18.38 -5.26
CA GLN A 202 -20.68 -18.83 -3.89
C GLN A 202 -19.42 -18.10 -3.40
N GLN A 203 -19.56 -16.82 -3.05
CA GLN A 203 -18.48 -16.04 -2.48
C GLN A 203 -18.32 -16.43 -1.02
N LYS A 204 -17.08 -16.76 -0.63
CA LYS A 204 -16.72 -17.05 0.74
C LYS A 204 -15.76 -15.97 1.20
N GLU A 205 -16.19 -15.18 2.17
CA GLU A 205 -15.31 -14.24 2.84
C GLU A 205 -14.16 -14.95 3.55
N SER A 206 -12.98 -14.35 3.51
CA SER A 206 -11.82 -14.75 4.31
C SER A 206 -11.26 -13.55 5.05
N GLU A 207 -10.81 -13.77 6.27
CA GLU A 207 -10.12 -12.77 7.06
C GLU A 207 -8.68 -12.66 6.56
N VAL A 208 -8.28 -11.44 6.20
CA VAL A 208 -6.94 -11.09 5.70
C VAL A 208 -6.17 -10.30 6.75
N PHE A 209 -6.85 -9.34 7.37
CA PHE A 209 -6.37 -8.55 8.51
C PHE A 209 -7.42 -8.53 9.60
N SER A 210 -7.02 -8.24 10.83
CA SER A 210 -7.98 -7.86 11.86
C SER A 210 -8.71 -6.57 11.48
N GLU A 211 -9.93 -6.38 11.98
CA GLU A 211 -10.70 -5.15 11.81
C GLU A 211 -9.91 -3.92 12.27
N ASP A 212 -9.16 -4.06 13.36
CA ASP A 212 -8.30 -3.01 13.92
C ASP A 212 -7.21 -2.58 12.95
N THR A 213 -6.49 -3.54 12.35
CA THR A 213 -5.46 -3.25 11.34
C THR A 213 -6.07 -2.63 10.09
N ALA A 214 -7.19 -3.16 9.62
CA ALA A 214 -7.87 -2.61 8.45
C ALA A 214 -8.26 -1.15 8.67
N TYR A 215 -8.78 -0.81 9.85
CA TYR A 215 -9.13 0.56 10.21
C TYR A 215 -7.90 1.47 10.32
N ILE A 216 -6.85 1.04 11.03
CA ILE A 216 -5.60 1.81 11.15
C ILE A 216 -5.02 2.09 9.76
N MET A 217 -4.91 1.08 8.91
CA MET A 217 -4.43 1.25 7.53
C MET A 217 -5.32 2.18 6.71
N ASN A 218 -6.64 2.06 6.84
CA ASN A 218 -7.58 2.96 6.20
C ASN A 218 -7.31 4.43 6.60
N ARG A 219 -7.09 4.69 7.89
CA ARG A 219 -6.76 6.05 8.37
C ARG A 219 -5.39 6.54 7.88
N MET A 220 -4.37 5.68 7.85
CA MET A 220 -3.08 6.03 7.24
C MET A 220 -3.22 6.36 5.75
N LEU A 221 -4.06 5.62 5.02
CA LEU A 221 -4.36 5.87 3.61
C LEU A 221 -5.22 7.11 3.40
N ARG A 222 -5.97 7.55 4.40
CA ARG A 222 -6.64 8.84 4.40
C ARG A 222 -5.64 9.99 4.46
N GLU A 223 -4.58 9.88 5.28
CA GLU A 223 -3.51 10.89 5.32
C GLU A 223 -2.85 11.09 3.94
N VAL A 224 -2.68 10.00 3.16
CA VAL A 224 -2.17 10.09 1.78
C VAL A 224 -3.03 11.02 0.92
N VAL A 225 -4.36 11.01 1.11
CA VAL A 225 -5.32 11.80 0.33
C VAL A 225 -5.52 13.21 0.92
N THR A 226 -5.43 13.37 2.24
CA THR A 226 -5.69 14.67 2.88
C THR A 226 -4.49 15.61 2.83
N ASP A 227 -3.27 15.10 2.96
CA ASP A 227 -2.04 15.90 3.10
C ASP A 227 -0.81 15.22 2.46
N GLY A 228 -1.00 14.26 1.58
CA GLY A 228 0.09 13.49 0.97
C GLY A 228 0.02 13.42 -0.55
N THR A 229 0.66 12.38 -1.10
CA THR A 229 0.82 12.19 -2.55
C THR A 229 -0.51 12.02 -3.30
N GLY A 230 -1.60 11.69 -2.62
CA GLY A 230 -2.92 11.44 -3.19
C GLY A 230 -3.90 12.62 -3.14
N ILE A 231 -3.46 13.83 -2.80
CA ILE A 231 -4.31 15.02 -2.58
C ILE A 231 -5.27 15.30 -3.75
N SER A 232 -4.89 14.96 -4.97
CA SER A 232 -5.72 15.12 -6.17
C SER A 232 -6.96 14.23 -6.20
N ALA A 233 -7.09 13.25 -5.32
CA ALA A 233 -8.26 12.38 -5.19
C ALA A 233 -9.31 12.90 -4.20
N GLN A 234 -9.06 14.01 -3.50
CA GLN A 234 -10.01 14.56 -2.54
C GLN A 234 -11.36 14.89 -3.19
N VAL A 235 -12.44 14.47 -2.54
CA VAL A 235 -13.82 14.85 -2.87
C VAL A 235 -14.45 15.51 -1.66
N THR A 236 -15.01 16.71 -1.84
CA THR A 236 -15.65 17.42 -0.75
C THR A 236 -16.82 16.62 -0.17
N GLY A 237 -16.80 16.40 1.12
CA GLY A 237 -17.84 15.70 1.85
C GLY A 237 -17.68 14.17 1.88
N LEU A 238 -16.75 13.57 1.13
CA LEU A 238 -16.48 12.13 1.20
C LEU A 238 -15.22 11.82 2.01
N ASP A 239 -15.25 10.72 2.75
CA ASP A 239 -14.09 10.19 3.47
C ASP A 239 -13.25 9.31 2.51
N VAL A 240 -12.46 9.97 1.67
CA VAL A 240 -11.62 9.29 0.66
C VAL A 240 -10.30 8.88 1.28
N CYS A 241 -9.91 7.62 1.09
CA CYS A 241 -8.59 7.10 1.38
C CYS A 241 -8.02 6.41 0.15
N GLY A 242 -6.70 6.25 0.07
CA GLY A 242 -6.10 5.60 -1.10
C GLY A 242 -4.59 5.74 -1.17
N LYS A 243 -4.01 5.20 -2.23
CA LYS A 243 -2.56 5.20 -2.44
C LYS A 243 -2.22 5.44 -3.90
N THR A 244 -1.22 6.29 -4.12
CA THR A 244 -0.56 6.50 -5.41
C THR A 244 0.50 5.44 -5.66
N GLY A 245 0.75 5.12 -6.92
CA GLY A 245 1.87 4.28 -7.36
C GLY A 245 2.43 4.77 -8.68
N THR A 246 3.76 4.68 -8.81
CA THR A 246 4.47 5.01 -10.04
C THR A 246 5.59 4.01 -10.22
N SER A 247 5.85 3.61 -11.45
CA SER A 247 7.05 2.86 -11.82
C SER A 247 7.94 3.69 -12.74
N GLU A 248 9.23 3.40 -12.75
CA GLU A 248 10.18 3.99 -13.71
C GLU A 248 9.90 3.58 -15.15
N TYR A 249 9.00 2.60 -15.35
CA TYR A 249 8.55 2.12 -16.67
C TYR A 249 7.31 2.85 -17.19
N GLY A 250 6.89 3.95 -16.53
CA GLY A 250 5.76 4.78 -16.95
C GLY A 250 4.40 4.27 -16.48
N ASP A 251 4.34 3.37 -15.50
CA ASP A 251 3.08 2.97 -14.89
C ASP A 251 2.65 4.01 -13.85
N HIS A 252 1.41 4.45 -13.92
CA HIS A 252 0.80 5.41 -13.02
C HIS A 252 -0.47 4.82 -12.41
N TRP A 253 -0.52 4.77 -11.09
CA TRP A 253 -1.58 4.15 -10.33
C TRP A 253 -2.21 5.08 -9.30
N PHE A 254 -3.49 4.89 -9.10
CA PHE A 254 -4.16 5.28 -7.88
C PHE A 254 -5.22 4.24 -7.52
N VAL A 255 -5.17 3.74 -6.28
CA VAL A 255 -6.23 2.91 -5.73
C VAL A 255 -6.90 3.71 -4.63
N GLY A 256 -8.12 4.15 -4.90
CA GLY A 256 -8.93 4.96 -3.99
C GLY A 256 -10.09 4.17 -3.40
N MET A 257 -10.49 4.56 -2.23
CA MET A 257 -11.58 3.94 -1.48
C MET A 257 -12.43 5.01 -0.81
N ILE A 258 -13.73 4.74 -0.76
CA ILE A 258 -14.72 5.41 0.08
C ILE A 258 -15.55 4.32 0.76
N PRO A 259 -16.36 4.61 1.78
CA PRO A 259 -17.25 3.60 2.36
C PRO A 259 -18.00 2.83 1.27
N GLY A 260 -17.85 1.50 1.28
CA GLY A 260 -18.53 0.59 0.35
C GLY A 260 -17.98 0.49 -1.07
N ASN A 261 -16.99 1.30 -1.50
CA ASN A 261 -16.50 1.28 -2.87
C ASN A 261 -14.98 1.39 -2.96
N VAL A 262 -14.39 0.61 -3.88
CA VAL A 262 -12.98 0.71 -4.29
C VAL A 262 -12.93 1.10 -5.76
N CYS A 263 -12.03 2.00 -6.11
CA CYS A 263 -11.73 2.41 -7.47
C CYS A 263 -10.23 2.30 -7.74
N ALA A 264 -9.81 1.35 -8.56
CA ALA A 264 -8.44 1.25 -9.02
C ALA A 264 -8.31 1.84 -10.43
N VAL A 265 -7.33 2.71 -10.59
CA VAL A 265 -6.97 3.35 -11.85
C VAL A 265 -5.52 3.07 -12.17
N TRP A 266 -5.27 2.58 -13.37
CA TRP A 266 -3.94 2.42 -13.94
C TRP A 266 -3.91 2.95 -15.36
N TYR A 267 -2.87 3.65 -15.70
CA TYR A 267 -2.53 3.93 -17.08
C TYR A 267 -1.01 3.91 -17.27
N LYS A 268 -0.60 3.68 -18.51
CA LYS A 268 0.81 3.71 -18.90
C LYS A 268 1.05 4.92 -19.79
N SER A 269 2.06 5.72 -19.45
CA SER A 269 2.51 6.82 -20.29
C SER A 269 3.72 6.39 -21.12
N ASP A 270 3.77 6.83 -22.38
CA ASP A 270 4.99 6.83 -23.14
C ASP A 270 5.92 7.94 -22.63
N LYS A 271 7.25 7.77 -22.76
CA LYS A 271 8.27 8.72 -22.24
C LYS A 271 8.12 10.16 -22.71
N ASP A 272 7.35 10.41 -23.76
CA ASP A 272 7.12 11.72 -24.37
C ASP A 272 5.79 12.38 -23.93
N MET A 273 5.06 11.80 -22.99
CA MET A 273 3.82 12.37 -22.46
C MET A 273 4.08 13.03 -21.11
N ASP A 274 3.59 14.27 -20.94
CA ASP A 274 3.49 14.95 -19.63
C ASP A 274 2.40 14.30 -18.77
N ALA A 275 2.60 13.04 -18.37
CA ALA A 275 1.66 12.30 -17.56
C ALA A 275 2.13 12.29 -16.10
N GLU A 276 1.24 12.65 -15.20
CA GLU A 276 1.50 12.69 -13.77
C GLU A 276 0.68 11.64 -13.04
N THR A 277 1.25 11.02 -12.00
CA THR A 277 0.50 10.11 -11.11
C THR A 277 -0.74 10.76 -10.52
N ALA A 278 -0.74 12.08 -10.37
CA ALA A 278 -1.91 12.87 -9.97
C ALA A 278 -3.12 12.68 -10.92
N ASP A 279 -2.92 12.33 -12.18
CA ASP A 279 -4.02 12.11 -13.11
C ASP A 279 -4.80 10.84 -12.79
N ALA A 280 -4.16 9.76 -12.36
CA ALA A 280 -4.86 8.58 -11.87
C ALA A 280 -5.76 8.91 -10.66
N ALA A 281 -5.26 9.73 -9.74
CA ALA A 281 -6.03 10.23 -8.60
C ALA A 281 -7.22 11.13 -9.03
N ARG A 282 -7.03 12.02 -10.01
CA ARG A 282 -8.10 12.85 -10.58
C ARG A 282 -9.19 12.02 -11.28
N ILE A 283 -8.80 10.96 -11.99
CA ILE A 283 -9.78 10.04 -12.61
C ILE A 283 -10.60 9.34 -11.52
N CYS A 284 -9.96 8.81 -10.50
CA CYS A 284 -10.65 8.19 -9.37
C CYS A 284 -11.60 9.16 -8.66
N LYS A 285 -11.17 10.41 -8.40
CA LYS A 285 -12.03 11.48 -7.91
C LYS A 285 -13.28 11.66 -8.78
N GLY A 286 -13.11 11.77 -10.09
CA GLY A 286 -14.24 11.93 -11.03
C GLY A 286 -15.21 10.75 -11.01
N VAL A 287 -14.74 9.54 -10.70
CA VAL A 287 -15.61 8.37 -10.48
C VAL A 287 -16.40 8.55 -9.18
N PHE A 288 -15.75 8.86 -8.06
CA PHE A 288 -16.43 9.04 -6.76
C PHE A 288 -17.44 10.17 -6.76
N GLU A 289 -17.19 11.28 -7.46
CA GLU A 289 -18.15 12.38 -7.62
C GLU A 289 -19.42 11.95 -8.37
N LYS A 290 -19.36 10.91 -9.22
CA LYS A 290 -20.46 10.48 -10.10
C LYS A 290 -21.27 9.31 -9.58
N ILE A 291 -20.71 8.45 -8.73
CA ILE A 291 -21.42 7.25 -8.25
C ILE A 291 -22.49 7.54 -7.20
N GLY A 292 -22.63 8.80 -6.77
CA GLY A 292 -23.65 9.21 -5.81
C GLY A 292 -23.44 8.64 -4.40
N ALA A 293 -22.18 8.49 -3.99
CA ALA A 293 -21.85 8.03 -2.64
C ALA A 293 -22.49 8.93 -1.57
N ASP A 294 -22.95 8.29 -0.49
CA ASP A 294 -23.55 9.02 0.63
C ASP A 294 -22.46 9.69 1.47
N ALA A 295 -22.45 11.01 1.48
CA ALA A 295 -21.52 11.82 2.25
C ALA A 295 -21.65 11.62 3.79
N SER A 296 -22.74 11.02 4.26
CA SER A 296 -22.94 10.71 5.68
C SER A 296 -22.28 9.40 6.10
N GLU A 297 -21.93 8.52 5.13
CA GLU A 297 -21.23 7.29 5.44
C GLU A 297 -19.76 7.58 5.83
N GLN A 298 -19.38 7.10 7.00
CA GLN A 298 -18.01 7.18 7.53
C GLN A 298 -17.56 5.82 8.05
N TYR A 299 -16.25 5.65 8.12
CA TYR A 299 -15.69 4.44 8.74
C TYR A 299 -15.81 4.51 10.26
N SER A 300 -16.42 3.49 10.85
CA SER A 300 -16.57 3.37 12.31
C SER A 300 -15.25 2.93 12.94
N ILE A 301 -14.89 3.55 14.07
CA ILE A 301 -13.72 3.12 14.84
C ILE A 301 -14.06 1.78 15.52
N PRO A 302 -13.28 0.71 15.27
CA PRO A 302 -13.43 -0.55 15.97
C PRO A 302 -13.20 -0.41 17.48
N THR A 303 -13.80 -1.28 18.27
CA THR A 303 -13.65 -1.25 19.74
C THR A 303 -12.22 -1.54 20.20
N GLY A 304 -11.44 -2.24 19.38
CA GLY A 304 -10.03 -2.56 19.63
C GLY A 304 -9.06 -1.45 19.22
N VAL A 305 -9.55 -0.32 18.66
CA VAL A 305 -8.70 0.80 18.24
C VAL A 305 -8.94 2.02 19.12
N LYS A 306 -7.84 2.67 19.52
CA LYS A 306 -7.86 3.95 20.23
C LYS A 306 -7.17 5.03 19.42
N GLU A 307 -7.78 6.21 19.44
CA GLU A 307 -7.16 7.45 18.99
C GLU A 307 -6.35 8.03 20.14
N GLU A 308 -5.05 8.26 19.92
CA GLU A 308 -4.14 8.75 20.94
C GLU A 308 -3.26 9.89 20.40
N VAL A 309 -2.84 10.76 21.32
CA VAL A 309 -1.89 11.82 20.99
C VAL A 309 -0.47 11.31 21.21
N TYR A 310 0.36 11.36 20.17
CA TYR A 310 1.77 10.96 20.24
C TYR A 310 2.72 12.15 20.12
N CYS A 311 3.91 11.99 20.70
CA CYS A 311 5.02 12.93 20.56
C CYS A 311 5.76 12.63 19.25
N LYS A 312 5.84 13.61 18.34
CA LYS A 312 6.52 13.46 17.04
C LYS A 312 8.03 13.20 17.18
N LYS A 313 8.64 13.62 18.29
CA LYS A 313 10.08 13.43 18.53
C LYS A 313 10.42 11.99 18.91
N SER A 314 9.62 11.36 19.78
CA SER A 314 9.91 10.01 20.31
C SER A 314 9.04 8.90 19.69
N GLY A 315 7.95 9.25 19.00
CA GLY A 315 6.94 8.29 18.54
C GLY A 315 6.09 7.68 19.66
N LEU A 316 6.28 8.09 20.93
CA LEU A 316 5.57 7.57 22.10
C LEU A 316 4.38 8.45 22.48
N LEU A 317 3.52 8.01 23.42
CA LEU A 317 2.43 8.82 23.95
C LEU A 317 2.94 10.20 24.39
N ALA A 318 2.23 11.26 24.01
CA ALA A 318 2.63 12.61 24.35
C ALA A 318 2.43 12.86 25.84
N GLY A 319 3.46 13.40 26.49
CA GLY A 319 3.39 13.97 27.84
C GLY A 319 3.09 15.48 27.79
N GLU A 320 2.84 16.08 28.95
CA GLU A 320 2.51 17.51 29.07
C GLU A 320 3.59 18.46 28.51
N GLN A 321 4.84 18.01 28.46
CA GLN A 321 5.99 18.79 27.97
C GLN A 321 6.24 18.66 26.46
N CYS A 322 5.48 17.79 25.77
CA CYS A 322 5.64 17.59 24.33
C CYS A 322 5.04 18.75 23.55
N GLN A 323 5.88 19.48 22.82
CA GLN A 323 5.45 20.64 22.01
C GLN A 323 5.01 20.25 20.61
N GLU A 324 5.63 19.20 20.03
CA GLU A 324 5.30 18.69 18.72
C GLU A 324 4.57 17.36 18.86
N THR A 325 3.27 17.39 18.63
CA THR A 325 2.39 16.23 18.77
C THR A 325 1.65 15.92 17.48
N GLY A 326 1.16 14.71 17.37
CA GLY A 326 0.25 14.25 16.32
C GLY A 326 -0.82 13.36 16.91
N ILE A 327 -1.87 13.09 16.13
CA ILE A 327 -2.91 12.13 16.47
C ILE A 327 -2.66 10.85 15.67
N GLY A 328 -2.79 9.70 16.30
CA GLY A 328 -2.64 8.40 15.66
C GLY A 328 -3.65 7.39 16.16
N TYR A 329 -3.79 6.29 15.44
CA TYR A 329 -4.70 5.20 15.78
C TYR A 329 -3.90 3.95 16.13
N TYR A 330 -4.24 3.31 17.24
CA TYR A 330 -3.46 2.22 17.84
C TYR A 330 -4.35 1.08 18.28
N LYS A 331 -3.88 -0.16 18.11
CA LYS A 331 -4.53 -1.32 18.71
C LYS A 331 -4.51 -1.19 20.23
N GLU A 332 -5.62 -1.48 20.89
CA GLU A 332 -5.74 -1.37 22.34
C GLU A 332 -4.65 -2.19 23.05
N GLY A 333 -3.98 -1.59 24.02
CA GLY A 333 -2.91 -2.21 24.81
C GLY A 333 -1.54 -2.28 24.14
N THR A 334 -1.39 -1.89 22.88
CA THR A 334 -0.09 -1.90 22.18
C THR A 334 0.71 -0.60 22.32
N PHE A 335 0.06 0.51 22.65
CA PHE A 335 0.65 1.84 22.74
C PHE A 335 0.42 2.44 24.13
N SER A 336 1.38 2.28 25.02
CA SER A 336 1.24 2.68 26.42
C SER A 336 2.44 3.45 27.02
N LYS A 337 3.57 3.52 26.30
CA LYS A 337 4.77 4.20 26.81
C LYS A 337 4.67 5.71 26.64
N LEU A 338 4.85 6.45 27.74
CA LEU A 338 4.87 7.91 27.74
C LEU A 338 6.23 8.44 27.27
N CYS A 339 6.21 9.56 26.54
CA CYS A 339 7.43 10.25 26.13
C CYS A 339 8.21 10.78 27.35
N GLU A 340 9.48 10.42 27.43
CA GLU A 340 10.41 10.90 28.46
C GLU A 340 11.47 11.86 27.89
N GLU A 341 11.52 12.07 26.59
CA GLU A 341 12.52 12.89 25.90
C GLU A 341 12.26 14.39 25.95
N CYS A 342 11.03 14.79 26.24
CA CYS A 342 10.58 16.19 26.27
C CYS A 342 10.50 16.78 27.72
N ARG A 343 11.35 16.28 28.60
CA ARG A 343 11.44 16.75 30.00
C ARG A 343 12.21 18.05 30.11
#